data_177d8f52bd4d0be6cf45855b03c36875
#
_entry.id   177d8f52bd4d0be6cf45855b03c36875
#
_cell.length_a   1.000
_cell.length_b   1.000
_cell.length_c   1.000
_cell.angle_alpha   90.00
_cell.angle_beta   90.00
_cell.angle_gamma   90.00
#
_symmetry.space_group_name_H-M   'P 1'
#
loop_
_entity.id
_entity.type
_entity.pdbx_description
1 polymer ?
#
loop_
_entity_poly.entity_id
_entity_poly.type
_entity_poly.pdbx_seq_one_letter_code
_entity_poly.pdbx_strand_id
1 'polypeptide(L)'
;MKFCPECASPVSLSIPAGDNRPRYVCTSSSCATIHYQNPKMVLGSIPVWERDGQLQVLLCKRAIEPRYGYWTLPAGFMENNETTGEAALRETQEEAGANIKLGKLFTLLNVARVHQVHMFYLAELLDLDFAPGEESLEVKMFTEQEIPWDDLAFPTIRTTLELFFADRVNIREGGSYGFHTQDIIRNMRSDLDPT
;
A
#
# COMPACT_ATOMS: atom_id res chain seq x y z
N MET A 1 20.69 1.25 -9.28
CA MET A 1 20.95 0.94 -10.73
C MET A 1 22.45 0.86 -10.93
N LYS A 2 22.96 -0.16 -11.64
CA LYS A 2 24.42 -0.33 -11.92
C LYS A 2 24.74 -0.04 -13.37
N PHE A 3 23.82 -0.33 -14.28
CA PHE A 3 23.97 -0.18 -15.73
C PHE A 3 22.80 0.59 -16.34
N CYS A 4 23.08 1.30 -17.41
CA CYS A 4 22.09 2.01 -18.19
C CYS A 4 21.24 1.03 -19.02
N PRO A 5 19.90 1.03 -18.90
CA PRO A 5 19.05 0.12 -19.66
C PRO A 5 19.04 0.42 -21.18
N GLU A 6 19.44 1.65 -21.59
CA GLU A 6 19.46 2.05 -23.00
C GLU A 6 20.69 1.52 -23.76
N CYS A 7 21.86 1.45 -23.09
CA CYS A 7 23.12 1.13 -23.77
C CYS A 7 24.03 0.18 -23.01
N ALA A 8 23.58 -0.37 -21.88
CA ALA A 8 24.31 -1.27 -20.99
C ALA A 8 25.63 -0.71 -20.39
N SER A 9 25.97 0.56 -20.64
CA SER A 9 27.14 1.19 -20.02
C SER A 9 26.90 1.42 -18.52
N PRO A 10 27.98 1.50 -17.70
CA PRO A 10 27.84 1.85 -16.28
C PRO A 10 27.12 3.18 -16.08
N VAL A 11 26.46 3.33 -14.94
CA VAL A 11 25.88 4.61 -14.50
C VAL A 11 26.63 5.13 -13.28
N SER A 12 26.71 6.46 -13.15
CA SER A 12 27.21 7.16 -11.98
C SER A 12 26.09 7.94 -11.30
N LEU A 13 26.18 8.07 -9.97
CA LEU A 13 25.26 8.93 -9.22
C LEU A 13 25.89 10.33 -9.15
N SER A 14 25.31 11.28 -9.86
CA SER A 14 25.80 12.67 -9.93
C SER A 14 24.63 13.64 -10.07
N ILE A 15 24.86 14.92 -9.81
CA ILE A 15 23.88 15.98 -10.03
C ILE A 15 24.07 16.47 -11.48
N PRO A 16 23.09 16.22 -12.38
CA PRO A 16 23.17 16.67 -13.76
C PRO A 16 23.12 18.21 -13.85
N ALA A 17 23.62 18.76 -14.93
CA ALA A 17 23.51 20.19 -15.20
C ALA A 17 22.03 20.62 -15.23
N GLY A 18 21.70 21.64 -14.44
CA GLY A 18 20.32 22.14 -14.32
C GLY A 18 19.42 21.37 -13.34
N ASP A 19 19.91 20.29 -12.68
CA ASP A 19 19.19 19.60 -11.61
C ASP A 19 19.76 20.02 -10.23
N ASN A 20 19.02 19.72 -9.17
CA ASN A 20 19.40 20.00 -7.77
C ASN A 20 19.51 18.72 -6.91
N ARG A 21 19.36 17.53 -7.53
CA ARG A 21 19.40 16.23 -6.84
C ARG A 21 20.27 15.23 -7.60
N PRO A 22 20.91 14.29 -6.89
CA PRO A 22 21.61 13.18 -7.54
C PRO A 22 20.68 12.33 -8.40
N ARG A 23 21.14 12.01 -9.61
CA ARG A 23 20.49 11.11 -10.56
C ARG A 23 21.49 10.05 -11.03
N TYR A 24 20.99 8.91 -11.47
CA TYR A 24 21.82 7.97 -12.20
C TYR A 24 22.05 8.48 -13.62
N VAL A 25 23.28 8.79 -13.95
CA VAL A 25 23.69 9.31 -15.26
C VAL A 25 24.53 8.27 -15.97
N CYS A 26 24.18 7.99 -17.23
CA CYS A 26 24.97 7.10 -18.07
C CYS A 26 26.35 7.68 -18.31
N THR A 27 27.41 6.86 -18.15
CA THR A 27 28.80 7.29 -18.33
C THR A 27 29.25 7.31 -19.78
N SER A 28 28.47 6.73 -20.69
CA SER A 28 28.74 6.76 -22.13
C SER A 28 28.40 8.13 -22.72
N SER A 29 29.37 8.78 -23.34
CA SER A 29 29.19 10.08 -24.00
C SER A 29 28.23 10.02 -25.21
N SER A 30 28.10 8.86 -25.82
CA SER A 30 27.16 8.64 -26.94
C SER A 30 25.71 8.41 -26.50
N CYS A 31 25.47 8.07 -25.22
CA CYS A 31 24.15 7.87 -24.65
C CYS A 31 23.72 9.02 -23.73
N ALA A 32 24.54 9.34 -22.73
CA ALA A 32 24.35 10.43 -21.76
C ALA A 32 22.98 10.49 -21.08
N THR A 33 22.20 9.38 -21.06
CA THR A 33 20.84 9.33 -20.51
C THR A 33 20.86 9.57 -19.01
N ILE A 34 19.95 10.44 -18.53
CA ILE A 34 19.70 10.69 -17.11
C ILE A 34 18.48 9.87 -16.69
N HIS A 35 18.66 9.03 -15.68
CA HIS A 35 17.61 8.15 -15.17
C HIS A 35 16.96 8.74 -13.92
N TYR A 36 15.67 9.02 -14.02
CA TYR A 36 14.84 9.49 -12.91
C TYR A 36 14.23 8.31 -12.17
N GLN A 37 14.32 8.34 -10.85
CA GLN A 37 13.62 7.39 -9.98
C GLN A 37 12.59 8.16 -9.16
N ASN A 38 11.33 7.83 -9.33
CA ASN A 38 10.22 8.42 -8.61
C ASN A 38 9.71 7.46 -7.50
N PRO A 39 9.01 7.98 -6.48
CA PRO A 39 8.33 7.13 -5.51
C PRO A 39 7.39 6.14 -6.20
N LYS A 40 7.36 4.91 -5.67
CA LYS A 40 6.41 3.89 -6.11
C LYS A 40 5.06 4.14 -5.46
N MET A 41 3.99 3.92 -6.21
CA MET A 41 2.61 3.94 -5.72
C MET A 41 2.24 2.55 -5.23
N VAL A 42 1.67 2.46 -4.03
CA VAL A 42 1.06 1.24 -3.47
C VAL A 42 -0.43 1.49 -3.33
N LEU A 43 -1.23 0.69 -3.98
CA LEU A 43 -2.68 0.84 -4.03
C LEU A 43 -3.34 -0.35 -3.34
N GLY A 44 -4.33 -0.06 -2.53
CA GLY A 44 -5.08 -1.09 -1.84
C GLY A 44 -6.50 -0.67 -1.51
N SER A 45 -7.21 -1.57 -0.89
CA SER A 45 -8.59 -1.37 -0.46
C SER A 45 -8.78 -1.70 1.02
N ILE A 46 -9.87 -1.20 1.58
CA ILE A 46 -10.40 -1.58 2.89
C ILE A 46 -11.71 -2.34 2.62
N PRO A 47 -11.64 -3.65 2.30
CA PRO A 47 -12.84 -4.40 1.97
C PRO A 47 -13.62 -4.68 3.24
N VAL A 48 -14.87 -4.21 3.29
CA VAL A 48 -15.73 -4.36 4.46
C VAL A 48 -17.00 -5.11 4.12
N TRP A 49 -17.51 -5.83 5.13
CA TRP A 49 -18.83 -6.43 5.16
C TRP A 49 -19.57 -5.98 6.39
N GLU A 50 -20.75 -5.44 6.20
CA GLU A 50 -21.61 -5.06 7.31
C GLU A 50 -22.92 -5.79 7.25
N ARG A 51 -23.22 -6.57 8.28
CA ARG A 51 -24.47 -7.31 8.41
C ARG A 51 -24.95 -7.29 9.87
N ASP A 52 -26.25 -7.08 10.07
CA ASP A 52 -26.87 -7.08 11.39
C ASP A 52 -26.20 -6.10 12.39
N GLY A 53 -25.69 -4.97 11.88
CA GLY A 53 -24.99 -3.95 12.67
C GLY A 53 -23.55 -4.32 13.06
N GLN A 54 -23.05 -5.47 12.61
CA GLN A 54 -21.66 -5.88 12.79
C GLN A 54 -20.86 -5.59 11.52
N LEU A 55 -19.81 -4.78 11.68
CA LEU A 55 -18.85 -4.45 10.63
C LEU A 55 -17.61 -5.32 10.78
N GLN A 56 -17.18 -5.92 9.69
CA GLN A 56 -15.94 -6.66 9.59
C GLN A 56 -15.08 -6.14 8.45
N VAL A 57 -13.77 -6.21 8.59
CA VAL A 57 -12.77 -5.86 7.57
C VAL A 57 -12.04 -7.13 7.15
N LEU A 58 -11.84 -7.30 5.85
CA LEU A 58 -11.06 -8.39 5.30
C LEU A 58 -9.57 -8.05 5.36
N LEU A 59 -8.78 -8.96 5.93
CA LEU A 59 -7.32 -8.88 5.93
C LEU A 59 -6.72 -10.13 5.29
N CYS A 60 -5.55 -9.96 4.69
CA CYS A 60 -4.71 -11.01 4.10
C CYS A 60 -3.51 -11.27 4.99
N LYS A 61 -3.14 -12.53 5.21
CA LYS A 61 -1.92 -12.93 5.90
C LYS A 61 -0.83 -13.19 4.88
N ARG A 62 0.23 -12.40 4.90
CA ARG A 62 1.28 -12.40 3.86
C ARG A 62 1.99 -13.73 3.71
N ALA A 63 2.13 -14.20 2.47
CA ALA A 63 2.95 -15.38 2.10
C ALA A 63 4.34 -14.99 1.57
N ILE A 64 4.66 -13.68 1.50
CA ILE A 64 5.91 -13.16 0.92
C ILE A 64 6.62 -12.18 1.86
N GLU A 65 7.93 -12.03 1.67
CA GLU A 65 8.72 -10.99 2.33
C GLU A 65 8.52 -9.60 1.65
N PRO A 66 8.71 -8.50 2.36
CA PRO A 66 8.96 -8.41 3.81
C PRO A 66 7.71 -8.72 4.64
N ARG A 67 7.90 -9.10 5.90
CA ARG A 67 6.81 -9.36 6.84
C ARG A 67 5.97 -10.59 6.51
N TYR A 68 6.61 -11.70 6.13
CA TYR A 68 5.95 -13.01 6.01
C TYR A 68 5.18 -13.36 7.28
N GLY A 69 3.94 -13.84 7.13
CA GLY A 69 3.09 -14.26 8.24
C GLY A 69 2.36 -13.13 8.99
N TYR A 70 2.59 -11.86 8.65
CA TYR A 70 1.88 -10.72 9.22
C TYR A 70 0.61 -10.40 8.41
N TRP A 71 -0.34 -9.72 9.05
CA TRP A 71 -1.61 -9.33 8.45
C TRP A 71 -1.53 -7.98 7.77
N THR A 72 -2.23 -7.83 6.66
CA THR A 72 -2.30 -6.60 5.87
C THR A 72 -3.67 -6.41 5.25
N LEU A 73 -4.01 -5.18 4.87
CA LEU A 73 -5.02 -4.93 3.86
C LEU A 73 -4.50 -5.39 2.50
N PRO A 74 -5.35 -5.89 1.59
CA PRO A 74 -4.92 -6.22 0.23
C PRO A 74 -4.39 -4.98 -0.47
N ALA A 75 -3.13 -5.01 -0.90
CA ALA A 75 -2.45 -3.88 -1.51
C ALA A 75 -1.10 -4.24 -2.12
N GLY A 76 -0.80 -3.71 -3.31
CA GLY A 76 0.47 -3.87 -3.96
C GLY A 76 0.87 -2.70 -4.86
N PHE A 77 1.90 -2.89 -5.65
CA PHE A 77 2.42 -1.84 -6.52
C PHE A 77 1.52 -1.60 -7.73
N MET A 78 1.28 -0.30 -8.00
CA MET A 78 0.62 0.12 -9.23
C MET A 78 1.45 -0.29 -10.45
N GLU A 79 0.79 -0.86 -11.44
CA GLU A 79 1.38 -1.20 -12.73
C GLU A 79 1.21 -0.09 -13.76
N ASN A 80 1.98 -0.18 -14.85
CA ASN A 80 1.82 0.74 -15.96
C ASN A 80 0.48 0.48 -16.68
N ASN A 81 -0.16 1.56 -17.14
CA ASN A 81 -1.41 1.56 -17.90
C ASN A 81 -2.67 1.19 -17.09
N GLU A 82 -2.61 1.21 -15.76
CA GLU A 82 -3.78 1.12 -14.90
C GLU A 82 -4.01 2.42 -14.12
N THR A 83 -5.24 2.68 -13.74
CA THR A 83 -5.61 3.75 -12.80
C THR A 83 -5.40 3.28 -11.37
N THR A 84 -5.33 4.21 -10.42
CA THR A 84 -5.22 3.88 -8.99
C THR A 84 -6.36 3.02 -8.47
N GLY A 85 -7.58 3.20 -9.02
CA GLY A 85 -8.73 2.36 -8.69
C GLY A 85 -8.63 0.95 -9.26
N GLU A 86 -8.18 0.82 -10.51
CA GLU A 86 -7.95 -0.48 -11.15
C GLU A 86 -6.88 -1.27 -10.41
N ALA A 87 -5.77 -0.62 -10.00
CA ALA A 87 -4.75 -1.26 -9.17
C ALA A 87 -5.32 -1.79 -7.85
N ALA A 88 -6.12 -1.00 -7.13
CA ALA A 88 -6.73 -1.44 -5.88
C ALA A 88 -7.71 -2.61 -6.07
N LEU A 89 -8.46 -2.64 -7.18
CA LEU A 89 -9.34 -3.76 -7.53
C LEU A 89 -8.53 -5.02 -7.84
N ARG A 90 -7.50 -4.90 -8.69
CA ARG A 90 -6.63 -6.02 -9.09
C ARG A 90 -5.94 -6.63 -7.88
N GLU A 91 -5.30 -5.83 -7.03
CA GLU A 91 -4.61 -6.30 -5.83
C GLU A 91 -5.56 -7.02 -4.86
N THR A 92 -6.78 -6.50 -4.69
CA THR A 92 -7.80 -7.15 -3.85
C THR A 92 -8.21 -8.51 -4.42
N GLN A 93 -8.35 -8.61 -5.73
CA GLN A 93 -8.67 -9.86 -6.41
C GLN A 93 -7.50 -10.85 -6.35
N GLU A 94 -6.26 -10.40 -6.57
CA GLU A 94 -5.06 -11.25 -6.58
C GLU A 94 -4.72 -11.78 -5.19
N GLU A 95 -4.75 -10.94 -4.14
CA GLU A 95 -4.37 -11.34 -2.80
C GLU A 95 -5.49 -12.04 -2.01
N ALA A 96 -6.75 -11.69 -2.27
CA ALA A 96 -7.89 -12.17 -1.48
C ALA A 96 -8.96 -12.93 -2.29
N GLY A 97 -8.90 -12.95 -3.63
CA GLY A 97 -9.97 -13.53 -4.45
C GLY A 97 -11.32 -12.82 -4.27
N ALA A 98 -11.34 -11.64 -3.67
CA ALA A 98 -12.54 -11.00 -3.20
C ALA A 98 -13.17 -10.08 -4.25
N ASN A 99 -14.49 -10.17 -4.40
CA ASN A 99 -15.29 -9.28 -5.24
C ASN A 99 -15.69 -8.06 -4.44
N ILE A 100 -15.26 -6.87 -4.88
CA ILE A 100 -15.54 -5.61 -4.19
C ILE A 100 -16.18 -4.57 -5.09
N LYS A 101 -16.97 -3.71 -4.49
CA LYS A 101 -17.38 -2.42 -5.05
C LYS A 101 -16.47 -1.34 -4.47
N LEU A 102 -15.60 -0.79 -5.32
CA LEU A 102 -14.68 0.27 -4.91
C LEU A 102 -15.45 1.56 -4.61
N GLY A 103 -15.11 2.18 -3.48
CA GLY A 103 -15.65 3.45 -3.03
C GLY A 103 -14.69 4.61 -3.28
N LYS A 104 -14.68 5.58 -2.36
CA LYS A 104 -13.81 6.76 -2.44
C LYS A 104 -12.39 6.43 -1.95
N LEU A 105 -11.42 7.18 -2.46
CA LEU A 105 -10.08 7.23 -1.87
C LEU A 105 -10.21 7.73 -0.41
N PHE A 106 -9.64 6.96 0.51
CA PHE A 106 -9.76 7.20 1.94
C PHE A 106 -8.47 7.72 2.55
N THR A 107 -7.33 7.09 2.26
CA THR A 107 -6.03 7.56 2.75
C THR A 107 -5.03 7.77 1.63
N LEU A 108 -4.14 8.76 1.81
CA LEU A 108 -2.89 8.95 1.10
C LEU A 108 -1.79 9.10 2.14
N LEU A 109 -0.93 8.11 2.26
CA LEU A 109 0.11 8.03 3.28
C LEU A 109 1.49 8.11 2.62
N ASN A 110 2.27 9.11 2.98
CA ASN A 110 3.63 9.29 2.48
C ASN A 110 4.62 8.46 3.31
N VAL A 111 5.35 7.54 2.66
CA VAL A 111 6.38 6.71 3.28
C VAL A 111 7.73 7.08 2.66
N ALA A 112 8.17 8.32 2.91
CA ALA A 112 9.33 8.94 2.25
C ALA A 112 10.62 8.11 2.38
N ARG A 113 10.81 7.42 3.51
CA ARG A 113 12.02 6.62 3.78
C ARG A 113 12.24 5.48 2.79
N VAL A 114 11.17 4.86 2.30
CA VAL A 114 11.22 3.76 1.32
C VAL A 114 10.79 4.21 -0.07
N HIS A 115 10.64 5.52 -0.27
CA HIS A 115 10.24 6.12 -1.54
C HIS A 115 8.92 5.54 -2.06
N GLN A 116 7.88 5.52 -1.19
CA GLN A 116 6.56 5.02 -1.53
C GLN A 116 5.47 6.02 -1.12
N VAL A 117 4.34 5.96 -1.82
CA VAL A 117 3.07 6.59 -1.46
C VAL A 117 2.02 5.50 -1.43
N HIS A 118 1.40 5.30 -0.27
CA HIS A 118 0.34 4.30 -0.08
C HIS A 118 -1.03 4.96 -0.13
N MET A 119 -1.93 4.39 -0.92
CA MET A 119 -3.29 4.89 -1.10
C MET A 119 -4.28 3.76 -0.88
N PHE A 120 -5.25 3.96 0.03
CA PHE A 120 -6.29 2.98 0.30
C PHE A 120 -7.66 3.55 -0.02
N TYR A 121 -8.45 2.74 -0.70
CA TYR A 121 -9.83 3.04 -1.04
C TYR A 121 -10.78 2.36 -0.06
N LEU A 122 -11.87 3.00 0.28
CA LEU A 122 -13.02 2.31 0.87
C LEU A 122 -13.55 1.29 -0.13
N ALA A 123 -13.96 0.12 0.34
CA ALA A 123 -14.54 -0.90 -0.52
C ALA A 123 -15.61 -1.70 0.23
N GLU A 124 -16.67 -2.08 -0.47
CA GLU A 124 -17.74 -2.94 0.01
C GLU A 124 -17.56 -4.33 -0.63
N LEU A 125 -17.52 -5.40 0.16
CA LEU A 125 -17.57 -6.76 -0.35
C LEU A 125 -18.95 -7.00 -0.98
N LEU A 126 -18.97 -7.57 -2.18
CA LEU A 126 -20.22 -7.92 -2.88
C LEU A 126 -20.78 -9.27 -2.43
N ASP A 127 -19.89 -10.14 -1.97
CA ASP A 127 -20.19 -11.47 -1.43
C ASP A 127 -19.11 -11.89 -0.40
N LEU A 128 -19.22 -13.07 0.14
CA LEU A 128 -18.24 -13.68 1.06
C LEU A 128 -17.49 -14.86 0.40
N ASP A 129 -17.50 -14.93 -0.92
CA ASP A 129 -16.75 -15.91 -1.70
C ASP A 129 -15.35 -15.36 -1.98
N PHE A 130 -14.46 -15.48 -1.00
CA PHE A 130 -13.08 -15.05 -1.06
C PHE A 130 -12.13 -16.20 -0.64
N ALA A 131 -10.91 -16.18 -1.16
CA ALA A 131 -9.89 -17.18 -0.87
C ALA A 131 -8.49 -16.57 -1.00
N PRO A 132 -7.49 -17.08 -0.26
CA PRO A 132 -6.13 -16.59 -0.38
C PRO A 132 -5.58 -16.83 -1.79
N GLY A 133 -5.00 -15.77 -2.37
CA GLY A 133 -4.19 -15.84 -3.58
C GLY A 133 -2.78 -16.34 -3.30
N GLU A 134 -1.91 -16.32 -4.32
CA GLU A 134 -0.55 -16.87 -4.23
C GLU A 134 0.34 -16.14 -3.18
N GLU A 135 0.09 -14.84 -2.96
CA GLU A 135 0.83 -14.01 -2.00
C GLU A 135 0.21 -13.99 -0.59
N SER A 136 -0.85 -14.78 -0.37
CA SER A 136 -1.59 -14.85 0.90
C SER A 136 -1.60 -16.26 1.49
N LEU A 137 -1.21 -16.40 2.76
CA LEU A 137 -1.34 -17.66 3.52
C LEU A 137 -2.77 -17.92 3.97
N GLU A 138 -3.49 -16.84 4.28
CA GLU A 138 -4.83 -16.86 4.85
C GLU A 138 -5.53 -15.54 4.53
N VAL A 139 -6.83 -15.58 4.31
CA VAL A 139 -7.70 -14.41 4.19
C VAL A 139 -8.85 -14.56 5.18
N LYS A 140 -9.11 -13.53 5.98
CA LYS A 140 -10.10 -13.63 7.05
C LYS A 140 -10.77 -12.28 7.33
N MET A 141 -12.04 -12.36 7.76
CA MET A 141 -12.80 -11.23 8.24
C MET A 141 -12.55 -11.01 9.74
N PHE A 142 -12.39 -9.74 10.12
CA PHE A 142 -12.15 -9.33 11.51
C PHE A 142 -13.10 -8.20 11.90
N THR A 143 -13.69 -8.29 13.08
CA THR A 143 -14.23 -7.10 13.76
C THR A 143 -13.07 -6.26 14.29
N GLU A 144 -13.32 -4.99 14.64
CA GLU A 144 -12.30 -4.11 15.20
C GLU A 144 -11.54 -4.72 16.39
N GLN A 145 -12.27 -5.41 17.28
CA GLN A 145 -11.73 -6.04 18.48
C GLN A 145 -10.90 -7.29 18.20
N GLU A 146 -11.13 -7.95 17.07
CA GLU A 146 -10.43 -9.17 16.66
C GLU A 146 -9.19 -8.90 15.81
N ILE A 147 -9.01 -7.66 15.32
CA ILE A 147 -7.84 -7.31 14.52
C ILE A 147 -6.57 -7.58 15.30
N PRO A 148 -5.62 -8.34 14.72
CA PRO A 148 -4.33 -8.63 15.35
C PRO A 148 -3.41 -7.41 15.24
N TRP A 149 -3.69 -6.37 16.02
CA TRP A 149 -3.03 -5.06 15.92
C TRP A 149 -1.51 -5.13 16.03
N ASP A 150 -0.96 -6.06 16.82
CA ASP A 150 0.49 -6.21 17.01
C ASP A 150 1.16 -7.02 15.88
N ASP A 151 0.36 -7.76 15.11
CA ASP A 151 0.80 -8.57 13.97
C ASP A 151 0.46 -7.91 12.61
N LEU A 152 0.16 -6.60 12.58
CA LEU A 152 -0.02 -5.88 11.33
C LEU A 152 1.34 -5.63 10.66
N ALA A 153 1.43 -5.91 9.36
CA ALA A 153 2.67 -5.91 8.60
C ALA A 153 3.36 -4.54 8.53
N PHE A 154 2.59 -3.47 8.38
CA PHE A 154 3.13 -2.14 8.12
C PHE A 154 2.41 -1.05 8.91
N PRO A 155 3.13 0.01 9.32
CA PRO A 155 2.51 1.16 9.99
C PRO A 155 1.37 1.81 9.17
N THR A 156 1.47 1.79 7.84
CA THR A 156 0.42 2.32 6.95
C THR A 156 -0.90 1.58 7.10
N ILE A 157 -0.86 0.25 7.31
CA ILE A 157 -2.06 -0.57 7.52
C ILE A 157 -2.70 -0.22 8.86
N ARG A 158 -1.90 -0.16 9.94
CA ARG A 158 -2.37 0.25 11.26
C ARG A 158 -3.03 1.63 11.20
N THR A 159 -2.32 2.62 10.65
CA THR A 159 -2.83 3.99 10.52
C THR A 159 -4.13 4.05 9.72
N THR A 160 -4.20 3.32 8.60
CA THR A 160 -5.41 3.28 7.76
C THR A 160 -6.61 2.70 8.53
N LEU A 161 -6.41 1.59 9.24
CA LEU A 161 -7.47 0.94 10.03
C LEU A 161 -7.90 1.82 11.22
N GLU A 162 -6.96 2.41 11.96
CA GLU A 162 -7.26 3.33 13.07
C GLU A 162 -8.12 4.52 12.61
N LEU A 163 -7.75 5.16 11.48
CA LEU A 163 -8.53 6.24 10.87
C LEU A 163 -9.91 5.76 10.41
N PHE A 164 -9.98 4.56 9.81
CA PHE A 164 -11.23 3.98 9.34
C PHE A 164 -12.23 3.76 10.48
N PHE A 165 -11.81 3.17 11.58
CA PHE A 165 -12.68 2.93 12.72
C PHE A 165 -13.02 4.23 13.46
N ALA A 166 -12.11 5.20 13.54
CA ALA A 166 -12.40 6.52 14.08
C ALA A 166 -13.50 7.24 13.28
N ASP A 167 -13.39 7.25 11.95
CA ASP A 167 -14.45 7.82 11.09
C ASP A 167 -15.77 7.07 11.21
N ARG A 168 -15.72 5.75 11.47
CA ARG A 168 -16.92 4.93 11.65
C ARG A 168 -17.76 5.38 12.86
N VAL A 169 -17.12 5.84 13.93
CA VAL A 169 -17.82 6.44 15.06
C VAL A 169 -18.57 7.69 14.63
N ASN A 170 -17.91 8.57 13.87
CA ASN A 170 -18.51 9.80 13.35
C ASN A 170 -19.70 9.54 12.42
N ILE A 171 -19.66 8.47 11.61
CA ILE A 171 -20.76 8.09 10.71
C ILE A 171 -22.01 7.69 11.49
N ARG A 172 -21.87 6.96 12.59
CA ARG A 172 -22.99 6.59 13.45
C ARG A 172 -23.70 7.83 14.05
N GLU A 173 -22.99 8.95 14.12
CA GLU A 173 -23.49 10.25 14.58
C GLU A 173 -23.97 11.15 13.41
N GLY A 174 -24.08 10.60 12.19
CA GLY A 174 -24.59 11.34 11.01
C GLY A 174 -23.49 12.02 10.17
N GLY A 175 -22.23 11.73 10.43
CA GLY A 175 -21.10 12.20 9.65
C GLY A 175 -20.84 11.38 8.36
N SER A 176 -19.68 11.55 7.76
CA SER A 176 -19.22 10.80 6.59
C SER A 176 -17.74 10.45 6.71
N TYR A 177 -17.29 9.43 5.95
CA TYR A 177 -15.85 9.15 5.82
C TYR A 177 -15.11 10.34 5.24
N GLY A 178 -14.05 10.78 5.91
CA GLY A 178 -13.12 11.81 5.47
C GLY A 178 -12.16 11.30 4.39
N PHE A 179 -11.30 12.21 3.93
CA PHE A 179 -10.08 11.88 3.21
C PHE A 179 -8.90 12.25 4.11
N HIS A 180 -8.01 11.30 4.36
CA HIS A 180 -6.89 11.48 5.29
C HIS A 180 -5.56 11.46 4.55
N THR A 181 -4.68 12.39 4.87
CA THR A 181 -3.31 12.42 4.38
C THR A 181 -2.35 12.56 5.54
N GLN A 182 -1.30 11.73 5.55
CA GLN A 182 -0.34 11.70 6.65
C GLN A 182 1.05 11.26 6.19
N ASP A 183 2.08 11.80 6.85
CA ASP A 183 3.45 11.33 6.71
C ASP A 183 3.72 10.23 7.74
N ILE A 184 4.11 9.04 7.29
CA ILE A 184 4.51 7.93 8.15
C ILE A 184 5.95 8.13 8.57
N ILE A 185 6.13 8.69 9.76
CA ILE A 185 7.43 8.91 10.38
C ILE A 185 7.66 7.78 11.39
N ARG A 186 8.70 6.96 11.15
CA ARG A 186 9.10 5.93 12.11
C ARG A 186 9.66 6.59 13.36
N ASN A 187 9.02 6.41 14.50
CA ASN A 187 9.62 6.76 15.79
C ASN A 187 10.84 5.85 16.04
N MET A 188 12.03 6.45 16.19
CA MET A 188 13.32 5.73 16.35
C MET A 188 13.43 4.85 17.61
N ARG A 189 12.34 4.58 18.33
CA ARG A 189 12.37 3.85 19.61
C ARG A 189 11.85 2.41 19.59
N SER A 190 11.34 1.90 18.46
CA SER A 190 10.77 0.55 18.42
C SER A 190 11.43 -0.45 17.45
N ASP A 191 12.52 -0.07 16.76
CA ASP A 191 13.11 -0.90 15.71
C ASP A 191 14.60 -1.19 15.94
N LEU A 192 14.90 -1.81 17.08
CA LEU A 192 16.09 -2.64 17.27
C LEU A 192 15.71 -4.11 16.98
N ASP A 193 15.18 -4.37 15.77
CA ASP A 193 15.19 -5.72 15.22
C ASP A 193 16.14 -5.73 14.02
N PRO A 194 17.16 -6.59 14.04
CA PRO A 194 18.13 -6.68 12.96
C PRO A 194 17.50 -7.32 11.73
N THR A 195 17.89 -6.82 10.59
CA THR A 195 17.76 -7.28 9.20
C THR A 195 17.33 -8.72 8.97
#